data_fab3d3a21a9277890d8c4d227bd50fc5
#
_entry.id   fab3d3a21a9277890d8c4d227bd50fc5
#
_cell.length_a   1.000
_cell.length_b   1.000
_cell.length_c   1.000
_cell.angle_alpha   90.00
_cell.angle_beta   90.00
_cell.angle_gamma   90.00
#
_symmetry.space_group_name_H-M   'P 1'
#
loop_
_entity.id
_entity.type
_entity.pdbx_description
1 polymer ?
#
loop_
_entity_poly.entity_id
_entity_poly.type
_entity_poly.pdbx_seq_one_letter_code
_entity_poly.pdbx_strand_id
1 'polypeptide(L)'
;MSSQQTHVSTVTTTSTRIRAGITRYRQWLRHSDTQMAELVLMVQQLQTKRLRSTHADLLADPRYNPITEFFLSEIYTGLDLNELAREIEKALPVAIRMLPDSVMRTAAIAVECNALTGELDEAIATWLITRSITKPSDEDIIAAYQASDLTLRHEQARLLRELGLGLDRYVRSRLITATFKMSAGPARMAGLAGLYDFMA
;
A
#
# COMPACT_ATOMS: atom_id res chain seq x y z
N MET A 1 27.40 -20.77 -12.64
CA MET A 1 26.79 -19.73 -13.49
C MET A 1 25.27 -19.60 -13.32
N SER A 2 24.55 -20.62 -12.81
CA SER A 2 23.07 -20.57 -12.69
C SER A 2 22.53 -19.60 -11.64
N SER A 3 23.15 -19.50 -10.45
CA SER A 3 22.62 -18.69 -9.32
C SER A 3 22.66 -17.17 -9.58
N GLN A 4 23.67 -16.65 -10.27
CA GLN A 4 23.73 -15.21 -10.59
C GLN A 4 22.71 -14.80 -11.63
N GLN A 5 22.47 -15.62 -12.65
CA GLN A 5 21.45 -15.37 -13.67
C GLN A 5 20.03 -15.36 -13.08
N THR A 6 19.74 -16.27 -12.15
CA THR A 6 18.44 -16.33 -11.47
C THR A 6 18.22 -15.09 -10.58
N HIS A 7 19.24 -14.64 -9.85
CA HIS A 7 19.19 -13.45 -9.01
C HIS A 7 18.93 -12.17 -9.84
N VAL A 8 19.68 -11.95 -10.90
CA VAL A 8 19.52 -10.79 -11.80
C VAL A 8 18.13 -10.78 -12.42
N SER A 9 17.60 -11.91 -12.87
CA SER A 9 16.24 -12.02 -13.45
C SER A 9 15.16 -11.68 -12.42
N THR A 10 15.28 -12.16 -11.18
CA THR A 10 14.30 -11.90 -10.11
C THR A 10 14.29 -10.43 -9.70
N VAL A 11 15.46 -9.81 -9.54
CA VAL A 11 15.59 -8.39 -9.19
C VAL A 11 15.00 -7.49 -10.28
N THR A 12 15.28 -7.79 -11.56
CA THR A 12 14.73 -7.04 -12.70
C THR A 12 13.20 -7.13 -12.69
N THR A 13 12.63 -8.31 -12.48
CA THR A 13 11.18 -8.51 -12.42
C THR A 13 10.55 -7.73 -11.26
N THR A 14 11.15 -7.76 -10.08
CA THR A 14 10.62 -7.07 -8.88
C THR A 14 10.67 -5.55 -9.04
N SER A 15 11.77 -4.99 -9.54
CA SER A 15 11.89 -3.54 -9.80
C SER A 15 10.90 -3.07 -10.87
N THR A 16 10.66 -3.87 -11.89
CA THR A 16 9.65 -3.59 -12.92
C THR A 16 8.24 -3.56 -12.32
N ARG A 17 7.90 -4.48 -11.42
CA ARG A 17 6.62 -4.51 -10.71
C ARG A 17 6.42 -3.26 -9.85
N ILE A 18 7.44 -2.83 -9.10
CA ILE A 18 7.38 -1.59 -8.31
C ILE A 18 7.10 -0.39 -9.21
N ARG A 19 7.84 -0.24 -10.31
CA ARG A 19 7.63 0.87 -11.27
C ARG A 19 6.25 0.83 -11.91
N ALA A 20 5.76 -0.34 -12.27
CA ALA A 20 4.43 -0.51 -12.84
C ALA A 20 3.34 -0.11 -11.84
N GLY A 21 3.45 -0.50 -10.59
CA GLY A 21 2.52 -0.11 -9.51
C GLY A 21 2.52 1.40 -9.27
N ILE A 22 3.70 2.05 -9.23
CA ILE A 22 3.82 3.50 -9.12
C ILE A 22 3.17 4.19 -10.33
N THR A 23 3.37 3.67 -11.54
CA THR A 23 2.79 4.23 -12.76
C THR A 23 1.26 4.14 -12.74
N ARG A 24 0.70 2.99 -12.34
CA ARG A 24 -0.76 2.80 -12.16
C ARG A 24 -1.32 3.81 -11.17
N TYR A 25 -0.68 3.95 -10.02
CA TYR A 25 -1.07 4.91 -8.98
C TYR A 25 -1.08 6.36 -9.51
N ARG A 26 -0.04 6.78 -10.24
CA ARG A 26 0.05 8.12 -10.84
C ARG A 26 -0.96 8.34 -11.95
N GLN A 27 -1.31 7.33 -12.72
CA GLN A 27 -2.35 7.40 -13.73
C GLN A 27 -3.70 7.65 -13.05
N TRP A 28 -4.00 6.93 -12.01
CA TRP A 28 -5.19 7.13 -11.21
C TRP A 28 -5.32 8.59 -10.70
N LEU A 29 -4.29 9.15 -10.09
CA LEU A 29 -4.30 10.55 -9.59
C LEU A 29 -4.53 11.61 -10.69
N ARG A 30 -4.10 11.39 -11.92
CA ARG A 30 -4.25 12.35 -13.02
C ARG A 30 -5.66 12.39 -13.58
N HIS A 31 -6.45 11.36 -13.41
CA HIS A 31 -7.80 11.27 -13.93
C HIS A 31 -8.86 11.69 -12.91
N SER A 32 -8.48 11.90 -11.66
CA SER A 32 -9.39 12.34 -10.60
C SER A 32 -9.60 13.86 -10.71
N ASP A 33 -10.78 14.26 -11.15
CA ASP A 33 -11.25 15.64 -10.95
C ASP A 33 -11.52 15.90 -9.45
N THR A 34 -11.80 17.15 -9.08
CA THR A 34 -12.01 17.53 -7.68
C THR A 34 -13.16 16.73 -7.03
N GLN A 35 -14.25 16.52 -7.76
CA GLN A 35 -15.41 15.78 -7.25
C GLN A 35 -15.09 14.31 -7.04
N MET A 36 -14.36 13.68 -7.96
CA MET A 36 -13.89 12.31 -7.81
C MET A 36 -12.97 12.16 -6.62
N ALA A 37 -12.01 13.08 -6.45
CA ALA A 37 -11.06 13.05 -5.33
C ALA A 37 -11.77 13.16 -3.97
N GLU A 38 -12.76 14.05 -3.84
CA GLU A 38 -13.57 14.20 -2.63
C GLU A 38 -14.36 12.93 -2.31
N LEU A 39 -14.97 12.31 -3.33
CA LEU A 39 -15.72 11.06 -3.15
C LEU A 39 -14.83 9.87 -2.81
N VAL A 40 -13.67 9.74 -3.42
CA VAL A 40 -12.69 8.71 -3.07
C VAL A 40 -12.26 8.87 -1.63
N LEU A 41 -11.94 10.09 -1.18
CA LEU A 41 -11.59 10.35 0.21
C LEU A 41 -12.73 9.96 1.16
N MET A 42 -13.97 10.29 0.81
CA MET A 42 -15.14 9.88 1.57
C MET A 42 -15.27 8.35 1.62
N VAL A 43 -15.11 7.66 0.50
CA VAL A 43 -15.12 6.19 0.44
C VAL A 43 -14.05 5.61 1.35
N GLN A 44 -12.84 6.12 1.33
CA GLN A 44 -11.75 5.68 2.20
C GLN A 44 -12.07 5.86 3.69
N GLN A 45 -12.66 7.00 4.07
CA GLN A 45 -13.10 7.26 5.44
C GLN A 45 -14.18 6.27 5.89
N LEU A 46 -15.18 6.00 5.04
CA LEU A 46 -16.24 5.03 5.32
C LEU A 46 -15.68 3.61 5.44
N GLN A 47 -14.78 3.22 4.56
CA GLN A 47 -14.12 1.92 4.62
C GLN A 47 -13.27 1.79 5.89
N THR A 48 -12.52 2.83 6.27
CA THR A 48 -11.73 2.84 7.52
C THR A 48 -12.64 2.68 8.74
N LYS A 49 -13.76 3.40 8.79
CA LYS A 49 -14.76 3.26 9.86
C LYS A 49 -15.30 1.83 9.94
N ARG A 50 -15.63 1.24 8.80
CA ARG A 50 -16.10 -0.15 8.72
C ARG A 50 -15.03 -1.14 9.21
N LEU A 51 -13.78 -0.99 8.76
CA LEU A 51 -12.67 -1.85 9.18
C LEU A 51 -12.43 -1.74 10.69
N ARG A 52 -12.47 -0.54 11.27
CA ARG A 52 -12.37 -0.33 12.72
C ARG A 52 -13.47 -1.05 13.48
N SER A 53 -14.71 -1.01 12.98
CA SER A 53 -15.84 -1.73 13.60
C SER A 53 -15.70 -3.23 13.45
N THR A 54 -15.32 -3.71 12.27
CA THR A 54 -15.18 -5.15 11.97
C THR A 54 -14.05 -5.81 12.77
N HIS A 55 -12.98 -5.07 13.03
CA HIS A 55 -11.76 -5.54 13.71
C HIS A 55 -11.57 -4.86 15.08
N ALA A 56 -12.68 -4.54 15.74
CA ALA A 56 -12.66 -3.93 17.08
C ALA A 56 -11.95 -4.80 18.12
N ASP A 57 -12.00 -6.12 17.97
CA ASP A 57 -11.26 -7.09 18.76
C ASP A 57 -9.74 -6.91 18.67
N LEU A 58 -9.20 -6.70 17.45
CA LEU A 58 -7.78 -6.45 17.24
C LEU A 58 -7.36 -5.08 17.79
N LEU A 59 -8.24 -4.08 17.70
CA LEU A 59 -7.99 -2.74 18.25
C LEU A 59 -8.06 -2.74 19.79
N ALA A 60 -8.84 -3.63 20.39
CA ALA A 60 -8.93 -3.77 21.85
C ALA A 60 -7.75 -4.57 22.45
N ASP A 61 -7.07 -5.41 21.67
CA ASP A 61 -5.95 -6.21 22.14
C ASP A 61 -4.64 -5.39 22.10
N PRO A 62 -3.98 -5.12 23.26
CA PRO A 62 -2.75 -4.35 23.31
C PRO A 62 -1.60 -4.91 22.45
N ARG A 63 -1.66 -6.20 22.12
CA ARG A 63 -0.66 -6.88 21.28
C ARG A 63 -0.81 -6.51 19.79
N TYR A 64 -2.05 -6.37 19.33
CA TYR A 64 -2.37 -6.14 17.91
C TYR A 64 -2.73 -4.68 17.62
N ASN A 65 -3.15 -3.92 18.62
CA ASN A 65 -3.57 -2.52 18.46
C ASN A 65 -2.56 -1.68 17.69
N PRO A 66 -1.25 -1.64 18.04
CA PRO A 66 -0.31 -0.75 17.35
C PRO A 66 -0.21 -1.01 15.85
N ILE A 67 -0.17 -2.28 15.44
CA ILE A 67 -0.08 -2.63 14.01
C ILE A 67 -1.40 -2.40 13.29
N THR A 68 -2.54 -2.65 13.95
CA THR A 68 -3.86 -2.42 13.38
C THR A 68 -4.11 -0.93 13.18
N GLU A 69 -3.77 -0.09 14.17
CA GLU A 69 -3.84 1.37 14.03
C GLU A 69 -2.93 1.88 12.92
N PHE A 70 -1.70 1.42 12.84
CA PHE A 70 -0.77 1.80 11.77
C PHE A 70 -1.34 1.49 10.38
N PHE A 71 -1.93 0.30 10.19
CA PHE A 71 -2.56 -0.05 8.91
C PHE A 71 -3.74 0.86 8.57
N LEU A 72 -4.56 1.21 9.54
CA LEU A 72 -5.77 2.00 9.31
C LEU A 72 -5.48 3.49 9.15
N SER A 73 -4.52 4.04 9.89
CA SER A 73 -4.19 5.47 9.87
C SER A 73 -3.16 5.83 8.81
N GLU A 74 -2.11 5.04 8.66
CA GLU A 74 -0.97 5.41 7.84
C GLU A 74 -1.00 4.78 6.43
N ILE A 75 -1.42 3.51 6.33
CA ILE A 75 -1.41 2.82 5.03
C ILE A 75 -2.69 3.08 4.25
N TYR A 76 -3.85 3.14 4.92
CA TYR A 76 -5.12 3.26 4.23
C TYR A 76 -5.54 4.70 3.96
N THR A 77 -5.33 5.63 4.87
CA THR A 77 -5.85 7.01 4.77
C THR A 77 -4.80 8.13 4.91
N GLY A 78 -3.59 7.82 5.35
CA GLY A 78 -2.64 8.83 5.83
C GLY A 78 -1.56 9.27 4.86
N LEU A 79 -1.34 8.58 3.75
CA LEU A 79 -0.18 8.82 2.91
C LEU A 79 -0.44 9.82 1.77
N ASP A 80 0.37 10.88 1.69
CA ASP A 80 0.61 11.54 0.41
C ASP A 80 1.44 10.61 -0.49
N LEU A 81 0.71 9.75 -1.16
CA LEU A 81 1.29 8.72 -2.01
C LEU A 81 2.03 9.28 -3.23
N ASN A 82 1.84 10.57 -3.58
CA ASN A 82 2.64 11.22 -4.63
C ASN A 82 4.07 11.48 -4.17
N GLU A 83 4.21 11.96 -2.93
CA GLU A 83 5.53 12.19 -2.35
C GLU A 83 6.22 10.86 -2.10
N LEU A 84 5.52 9.91 -1.49
CA LEU A 84 6.03 8.56 -1.26
C LEU A 84 6.44 7.86 -2.56
N ALA A 85 5.66 7.95 -3.64
CA ALA A 85 6.00 7.39 -4.93
C ALA A 85 7.30 8.00 -5.51
N ARG A 86 7.48 9.32 -5.35
CA ARG A 86 8.73 10.00 -5.75
C ARG A 86 9.92 9.55 -4.93
N GLU A 87 9.74 9.39 -3.63
CA GLU A 87 10.82 8.90 -2.74
C GLU A 87 11.17 7.45 -3.04
N ILE A 88 10.18 6.57 -3.26
CA ILE A 88 10.42 5.19 -3.67
C ILE A 88 11.19 5.13 -4.99
N GLU A 89 10.84 5.93 -6.00
CA GLU A 89 11.57 5.95 -7.27
C GLU A 89 13.03 6.40 -7.11
N LYS A 90 13.28 7.40 -6.26
CA LYS A 90 14.65 7.84 -5.95
C LYS A 90 15.45 6.77 -5.20
N ALA A 91 14.79 6.09 -4.25
CA ALA A 91 15.41 5.06 -3.43
C ALA A 91 15.65 3.75 -4.20
N LEU A 92 14.84 3.43 -5.20
CA LEU A 92 14.82 2.14 -5.87
C LEU A 92 16.18 1.67 -6.40
N PRO A 93 17.04 2.50 -7.05
CA PRO A 93 18.35 2.08 -7.52
C PRO A 93 19.29 1.66 -6.38
N VAL A 94 19.18 2.30 -5.22
CA VAL A 94 19.95 2.00 -4.02
C VAL A 94 19.39 0.76 -3.34
N ALA A 95 18.08 0.69 -3.18
CA ALA A 95 17.37 -0.42 -2.58
C ALA A 95 17.67 -1.76 -3.28
N ILE A 96 17.67 -1.77 -4.62
CA ILE A 96 18.00 -2.96 -5.43
C ILE A 96 19.41 -3.50 -5.12
N ARG A 97 20.36 -2.64 -4.76
CA ARG A 97 21.73 -3.04 -4.49
C ARG A 97 21.96 -3.47 -3.04
N MET A 98 21.15 -2.93 -2.11
CA MET A 98 21.41 -3.07 -0.68
C MET A 98 20.42 -4.00 0.04
N LEU A 99 19.20 -4.11 -0.48
CA LEU A 99 18.15 -4.87 0.21
C LEU A 99 18.05 -6.31 -0.32
N PRO A 100 17.76 -7.29 0.56
CA PRO A 100 17.47 -8.65 0.14
C PRO A 100 16.27 -8.71 -0.82
N ASP A 101 16.28 -9.66 -1.74
CA ASP A 101 15.19 -9.89 -2.71
C ASP A 101 13.82 -10.09 -2.03
N SER A 102 13.80 -10.67 -0.84
CA SER A 102 12.56 -10.86 -0.08
C SER A 102 11.95 -9.53 0.34
N VAL A 103 12.77 -8.54 0.75
CA VAL A 103 12.32 -7.18 1.10
C VAL A 103 11.78 -6.49 -0.14
N MET A 104 12.53 -6.56 -1.24
CA MET A 104 12.11 -5.97 -2.52
C MET A 104 10.79 -6.55 -3.03
N ARG A 105 10.57 -7.87 -2.88
CA ARG A 105 9.28 -8.50 -3.22
C ARG A 105 8.13 -7.98 -2.36
N THR A 106 8.34 -7.84 -1.07
CA THR A 106 7.31 -7.30 -0.18
C THR A 106 6.99 -5.83 -0.50
N ALA A 107 8.01 -5.03 -0.82
CA ALA A 107 7.80 -3.66 -1.29
C ALA A 107 6.99 -3.62 -2.60
N ALA A 108 7.26 -4.52 -3.56
CA ALA A 108 6.47 -4.63 -4.78
C ALA A 108 5.00 -4.97 -4.49
N ILE A 109 4.76 -5.93 -3.59
CA ILE A 109 3.41 -6.31 -3.17
C ILE A 109 2.69 -5.13 -2.49
N ALA A 110 3.38 -4.36 -1.65
CA ALA A 110 2.81 -3.18 -1.01
C ALA A 110 2.37 -2.13 -2.03
N VAL A 111 3.22 -1.81 -3.01
CA VAL A 111 2.90 -0.85 -4.07
C VAL A 111 1.75 -1.33 -4.95
N GLU A 112 1.75 -2.60 -5.34
CA GLU A 112 0.66 -3.21 -6.12
C GLU A 112 -0.67 -3.22 -5.35
N CYS A 113 -0.65 -3.60 -4.09
CA CYS A 113 -1.82 -3.61 -3.22
C CYS A 113 -2.42 -2.21 -3.07
N ASN A 114 -1.56 -1.20 -2.86
CA ASN A 114 -1.99 0.18 -2.75
C ASN A 114 -2.61 0.70 -4.05
N ALA A 115 -1.97 0.48 -5.20
CA ALA A 115 -2.51 0.89 -6.49
C ALA A 115 -3.89 0.23 -6.77
N LEU A 116 -4.02 -1.07 -6.50
CA LEU A 116 -5.28 -1.80 -6.67
C LEU A 116 -6.36 -1.30 -5.69
N THR A 117 -5.98 -0.95 -4.46
CA THR A 117 -6.94 -0.40 -3.48
C THR A 117 -7.49 0.93 -3.97
N GLY A 118 -6.64 1.84 -4.49
CA GLY A 118 -7.08 3.11 -5.06
C GLY A 118 -8.04 2.93 -6.24
N GLU A 119 -7.74 2.02 -7.17
CA GLU A 119 -8.62 1.70 -8.31
C GLU A 119 -9.98 1.15 -7.87
N LEU A 120 -10.00 0.33 -6.82
CA LEU A 120 -11.24 -0.23 -6.27
C LEU A 120 -12.06 0.81 -5.49
N ASP A 121 -11.42 1.76 -4.81
CA ASP A 121 -12.10 2.87 -4.15
C ASP A 121 -12.69 3.85 -5.19
N GLU A 122 -11.96 4.11 -6.29
CA GLU A 122 -12.48 4.89 -7.43
C GLU A 122 -13.68 4.21 -8.09
N ALA A 123 -13.66 2.90 -8.22
CA ALA A 123 -14.80 2.16 -8.76
C ALA A 123 -16.07 2.33 -7.89
N ILE A 124 -15.92 2.34 -6.55
CA ILE A 124 -17.01 2.66 -5.63
C ILE A 124 -17.48 4.11 -5.83
N ALA A 125 -16.56 5.08 -5.88
CA ALA A 125 -16.88 6.49 -6.09
C ALA A 125 -17.61 6.68 -7.43
N THR A 126 -17.15 6.05 -8.50
CA THR A 126 -17.82 6.07 -9.82
C THR A 126 -19.23 5.49 -9.76
N TRP A 127 -19.41 4.38 -9.03
CA TRP A 127 -20.75 3.79 -8.83
C TRP A 127 -21.71 4.76 -8.12
N LEU A 128 -21.23 5.51 -7.12
CA LEU A 128 -22.00 6.55 -6.42
C LEU A 128 -22.35 7.73 -7.33
N ILE A 129 -21.36 8.23 -8.11
CA ILE A 129 -21.55 9.35 -9.05
C ILE A 129 -22.64 9.00 -10.08
N THR A 130 -22.54 7.82 -10.69
CA THR A 130 -23.51 7.39 -11.73
C THR A 130 -24.94 7.27 -11.21
N ARG A 131 -25.14 7.25 -9.89
CA ARG A 131 -26.45 7.22 -9.21
C ARG A 131 -26.80 8.54 -8.54
N SER A 132 -25.98 9.59 -8.72
CA SER A 132 -26.15 10.90 -8.11
C SER A 132 -26.21 10.85 -6.58
N ILE A 133 -25.49 9.88 -5.97
CA ILE A 133 -25.40 9.71 -4.52
C ILE A 133 -24.24 10.54 -4.01
N THR A 134 -24.53 11.65 -3.33
CA THR A 134 -23.52 12.56 -2.76
C THR A 134 -23.29 12.34 -1.28
N LYS A 135 -24.19 11.67 -0.58
CA LYS A 135 -24.10 11.31 0.84
C LYS A 135 -24.49 9.84 0.98
N PRO A 136 -23.54 8.93 0.72
CA PRO A 136 -23.83 7.49 0.73
C PRO A 136 -24.16 7.00 2.14
N SER A 137 -25.18 6.14 2.22
CA SER A 137 -25.47 5.31 3.38
C SER A 137 -24.55 4.08 3.43
N ASP A 138 -24.60 3.34 4.54
CA ASP A 138 -23.87 2.06 4.65
C ASP A 138 -24.40 1.04 3.61
N GLU A 139 -25.71 1.06 3.30
CA GLU A 139 -26.33 0.22 2.28
C GLU A 139 -25.81 0.56 0.88
N ASP A 140 -25.64 1.86 0.56
CA ASP A 140 -25.08 2.29 -0.72
C ASP A 140 -23.64 1.80 -0.90
N ILE A 141 -22.84 1.88 0.16
CA ILE A 141 -21.46 1.37 0.14
C ILE A 141 -21.43 -0.15 -0.03
N ILE A 142 -22.31 -0.88 0.65
CA ILE A 142 -22.43 -2.34 0.49
C ILE A 142 -22.82 -2.68 -0.95
N ALA A 143 -23.81 -1.99 -1.51
CA ALA A 143 -24.27 -2.21 -2.89
C ALA A 143 -23.16 -1.89 -3.92
N ALA A 144 -22.43 -0.79 -3.73
CA ALA A 144 -21.29 -0.45 -4.58
C ALA A 144 -20.17 -1.49 -4.48
N TYR A 145 -19.90 -1.99 -3.27
CA TYR A 145 -18.91 -3.04 -3.05
C TYR A 145 -19.31 -4.35 -3.73
N GLN A 146 -20.59 -4.74 -3.66
CA GLN A 146 -21.13 -5.93 -4.32
C GLN A 146 -21.09 -5.82 -5.85
N ALA A 147 -21.23 -4.60 -6.38
CA ALA A 147 -21.14 -4.32 -7.81
C ALA A 147 -19.69 -4.24 -8.34
N SER A 148 -18.69 -4.24 -7.46
CA SER A 148 -17.28 -4.21 -7.86
C SER A 148 -16.80 -5.56 -8.41
N ASP A 149 -15.69 -5.52 -9.16
CA ASP A 149 -15.08 -6.74 -9.72
C ASP A 149 -14.58 -7.67 -8.61
N LEU A 150 -15.21 -8.83 -8.48
CA LEU A 150 -14.87 -9.85 -7.49
C LEU A 150 -13.45 -10.41 -7.71
N THR A 151 -12.98 -10.51 -8.95
CA THR A 151 -11.63 -11.00 -9.25
C THR A 151 -10.59 -10.05 -8.68
N LEU A 152 -10.78 -8.74 -8.87
CA LEU A 152 -9.91 -7.72 -8.32
C LEU A 152 -9.99 -7.66 -6.79
N ARG A 153 -11.17 -7.90 -6.19
CA ARG A 153 -11.32 -8.00 -4.73
C ARG A 153 -10.58 -9.20 -4.15
N HIS A 154 -10.66 -10.35 -4.81
CA HIS A 154 -9.88 -11.53 -4.39
C HIS A 154 -8.37 -11.27 -4.52
N GLU A 155 -7.95 -10.60 -5.59
CA GLU A 155 -6.54 -10.21 -5.77
C GLU A 155 -6.08 -9.24 -4.69
N GLN A 156 -6.89 -8.24 -4.33
CA GLN A 156 -6.61 -7.34 -3.21
C GLN A 156 -6.42 -8.10 -1.89
N ALA A 157 -7.32 -9.03 -1.59
CA ALA A 157 -7.23 -9.86 -0.38
C ALA A 157 -5.98 -10.75 -0.40
N ARG A 158 -5.61 -11.30 -1.56
CA ARG A 158 -4.37 -12.09 -1.75
C ARG A 158 -3.14 -11.23 -1.47
N LEU A 159 -3.07 -10.02 -2.05
CA LEU A 159 -1.95 -9.09 -1.86
C LEU A 159 -1.83 -8.65 -0.39
N LEU A 160 -2.94 -8.32 0.26
CA LEU A 160 -2.96 -7.97 1.70
C LEU A 160 -2.43 -9.11 2.58
N ARG A 161 -2.85 -10.35 2.30
CA ARG A 161 -2.36 -11.53 3.02
C ARG A 161 -0.85 -11.74 2.80
N GLU A 162 -0.37 -11.62 1.57
CA GLU A 162 1.06 -11.79 1.26
C GLU A 162 1.90 -10.67 1.87
N LEU A 163 1.39 -9.44 1.87
CA LEU A 163 2.02 -8.29 2.52
C LEU A 163 2.16 -8.54 4.02
N GLY A 164 1.08 -8.94 4.70
CA GLY A 164 1.11 -9.24 6.13
C GLY A 164 2.11 -10.35 6.49
N LEU A 165 2.15 -11.44 5.71
CA LEU A 165 3.13 -12.51 5.89
C LEU A 165 4.58 -12.07 5.60
N GLY A 166 4.77 -11.12 4.68
CA GLY A 166 6.06 -10.51 4.40
C GLY A 166 6.54 -9.68 5.59
N LEU A 167 5.70 -8.78 6.08
CA LEU A 167 6.00 -7.91 7.21
C LEU A 167 6.28 -8.69 8.50
N ASP A 168 5.50 -9.72 8.82
CA ASP A 168 5.73 -10.58 9.99
C ASP A 168 7.14 -11.19 9.99
N ARG A 169 7.63 -11.63 8.82
CA ARG A 169 9.00 -12.14 8.68
C ARG A 169 10.06 -11.10 8.99
N TYR A 170 9.82 -9.82 8.64
CA TYR A 170 10.79 -8.74 8.86
C TYR A 170 10.84 -8.31 10.31
N VAL A 171 9.70 -8.15 10.96
CA VAL A 171 9.64 -7.81 12.39
C VAL A 171 10.37 -8.85 13.25
N ARG A 172 10.33 -10.12 12.84
CA ARG A 172 11.05 -11.22 13.54
C ARG A 172 12.54 -11.30 13.19
N SER A 173 13.01 -10.63 12.14
CA SER A 173 14.38 -10.71 11.68
C SER A 173 15.26 -9.65 12.35
N ARG A 174 16.04 -10.06 13.36
CA ARG A 174 17.02 -9.19 14.04
C ARG A 174 18.03 -8.57 13.05
N LEU A 175 18.41 -9.31 12.01
CA LEU A 175 19.35 -8.82 10.99
C LEU A 175 18.74 -7.68 10.18
N ILE A 176 17.49 -7.83 9.74
CA ILE A 176 16.79 -6.79 8.97
C ILE A 176 16.58 -5.54 9.83
N THR A 177 16.15 -5.71 11.09
CA THR A 177 16.00 -4.60 12.03
C THR A 177 17.33 -3.87 12.28
N ALA A 178 18.43 -4.59 12.44
CA ALA A 178 19.75 -3.98 12.60
C ALA A 178 20.19 -3.22 11.34
N THR A 179 20.07 -3.83 10.17
CA THR A 179 20.42 -3.21 8.89
C THR A 179 19.60 -1.94 8.65
N PHE A 180 18.29 -1.99 8.96
CA PHE A 180 17.42 -0.85 8.83
C PHE A 180 17.86 0.30 9.75
N LYS A 181 18.11 0.04 11.04
CA LYS A 181 18.61 1.05 11.97
C LYS A 181 19.95 1.67 11.52
N MET A 182 20.86 0.86 10.96
CA MET A 182 22.14 1.36 10.43
C MET A 182 21.97 2.22 9.18
N SER A 183 20.90 2.04 8.41
CA SER A 183 20.64 2.82 7.20
C SER A 183 20.05 4.23 7.45
N ALA A 184 19.70 4.59 8.69
CA ALA A 184 19.07 5.86 9.04
C ALA A 184 19.88 7.09 8.58
N GLY A 185 21.17 7.14 8.90
CA GLY A 185 22.05 8.23 8.49
C GLY A 185 22.20 8.34 6.97
N PRO A 186 22.61 7.27 6.28
CA PRO A 186 22.69 7.25 4.82
C PRO A 186 21.37 7.60 4.12
N ALA A 187 20.23 7.10 4.61
CA ALA A 187 18.92 7.40 4.02
C ALA A 187 18.59 8.90 4.11
N ARG A 188 18.80 9.52 5.28
CA ARG A 188 18.56 10.96 5.47
C ARG A 188 19.50 11.81 4.63
N MET A 189 20.77 11.43 4.52
CA MET A 189 21.74 12.11 3.63
C MET A 189 21.36 12.01 2.16
N ALA A 190 20.71 10.92 1.75
CA ALA A 190 20.20 10.72 0.40
C ALA A 190 18.86 11.42 0.12
N GLY A 191 18.30 12.17 1.10
CA GLY A 191 17.00 12.84 0.96
C GLY A 191 15.80 11.89 1.03
N LEU A 192 15.96 10.74 1.72
CA LEU A 192 14.93 9.70 1.88
C LEU A 192 14.39 9.67 3.32
N ALA A 193 14.40 10.83 4.01
CA ALA A 193 14.00 10.91 5.41
C ALA A 193 12.54 10.49 5.61
N GLY A 194 11.62 10.98 4.78
CA GLY A 194 10.20 10.64 4.86
C GLY A 194 9.92 9.15 4.69
N LEU A 195 10.54 8.52 3.67
CA LEU A 195 10.43 7.08 3.46
C LEU A 195 11.02 6.28 4.62
N TYR A 196 12.17 6.73 5.16
CA TYR A 196 12.79 6.07 6.31
C TYR A 196 11.90 6.17 7.56
N ASP A 197 11.42 7.37 7.87
CA ASP A 197 10.59 7.63 9.06
C ASP A 197 9.24 6.91 8.97
N PHE A 198 8.68 6.77 7.76
CA PHE A 198 7.50 5.94 7.52
C PHE A 198 7.73 4.45 7.81
N MET A 199 8.93 3.94 7.54
CA MET A 199 9.28 2.53 7.72
C MET A 199 9.82 2.21 9.12
N ALA A 200 10.16 3.21 9.94
CA ALA A 200 10.77 3.06 11.26
C ALA A 200 9.77 2.80 12.37
#